data_80dbf98bfcf670dbe5c3427400db1504
#
_entry.id   80dbf98bfcf670dbe5c3427400db1504
#
_cell.length_a   1.000
_cell.length_b   1.000
_cell.length_c   1.000
_cell.angle_alpha   90.00
_cell.angle_beta   90.00
_cell.angle_gamma   90.00
#
_symmetry.space_group_name_H-M   'P 1'
#
loop_
_entity.id
_entity.type
_entity.pdbx_description
1 polymer ?
#
loop_
_entity_poly.entity_id
_entity_poly.type
_entity_poly.pdbx_seq_one_letter_code
_entity_poly.pdbx_strand_id
1 'polypeptide(L)'
;MTFTDEQFPQVFSEWDLETLYTDLASAKGRRLTPVEKLHLRGLLAGHSPSEIAEKLSKSVKGVEVDLCSTLYQYVKNLVGKSNGKVDNWRSITEWLEAAGYRKQIPTEIQSDDHFSVKILVKRANVVLEKNQIAIDINLRIIAATSQETTSITEEIEVIETIPDMS
;
A
#
# COMPACT_ATOMS: atom_id res chain seq x y z
N MET A 1 -17.96 13.08 -15.66
CA MET A 1 -16.80 13.80 -15.17
C MET A 1 -16.97 14.00 -13.68
N THR A 2 -16.26 13.24 -12.91
CA THR A 2 -16.37 13.28 -11.47
C THR A 2 -15.25 14.16 -10.93
N PHE A 3 -15.61 15.26 -10.31
CA PHE A 3 -14.69 16.17 -9.60
C PHE A 3 -13.82 15.44 -8.54
N THR A 4 -14.11 14.17 -8.30
CA THR A 4 -13.44 13.33 -7.31
C THR A 4 -12.09 12.80 -7.75
N ASP A 5 -11.85 12.64 -9.06
CA ASP A 5 -10.61 12.04 -9.54
C ASP A 5 -9.45 13.05 -9.65
N GLU A 6 -9.75 14.33 -9.63
CA GLU A 6 -8.74 15.41 -9.68
C GLU A 6 -8.21 15.79 -8.29
N GLN A 7 -8.88 15.36 -7.22
CA GLN A 7 -8.46 15.66 -5.86
C GLN A 7 -7.37 14.69 -5.40
N PHE A 8 -6.29 15.22 -4.88
CA PHE A 8 -5.15 14.47 -4.34
C PHE A 8 -4.46 13.55 -5.36
N PRO A 9 -4.03 14.08 -6.53
CA PRO A 9 -3.51 13.27 -7.64
C PRO A 9 -2.21 12.51 -7.29
N GLN A 10 -1.41 13.02 -6.36
CA GLN A 10 -0.15 12.38 -5.93
C GLN A 10 -0.36 10.99 -5.32
N VAL A 11 -1.53 10.72 -4.75
CA VAL A 11 -1.84 9.44 -4.11
C VAL A 11 -1.84 8.28 -5.11
N PHE A 12 -2.24 8.54 -6.36
CA PHE A 12 -2.27 7.51 -7.41
C PHE A 12 -0.88 6.98 -7.76
N SER A 13 0.15 7.80 -7.65
CA SER A 13 1.53 7.39 -7.89
C SER A 13 2.18 6.70 -6.69
N GLU A 14 1.79 7.07 -5.48
CA GLU A 14 2.41 6.60 -4.24
C GLU A 14 1.74 5.36 -3.63
N TRP A 15 0.45 5.15 -3.92
CA TRP A 15 -0.35 4.11 -3.28
C TRP A 15 -0.99 3.18 -4.31
N ASP A 16 -1.10 1.91 -3.95
CA ASP A 16 -1.87 0.91 -4.71
C ASP A 16 -3.35 1.02 -4.34
N LEU A 17 -4.00 2.03 -4.90
CA LEU A 17 -5.40 2.34 -4.58
C LEU A 17 -6.37 1.27 -5.05
N GLU A 18 -6.09 0.62 -6.15
CA GLU A 18 -6.95 -0.42 -6.72
C GLU A 18 -7.10 -1.59 -5.75
N THR A 19 -5.97 -2.12 -5.29
CA THR A 19 -5.96 -3.19 -4.28
C THR A 19 -6.56 -2.73 -2.97
N LEU A 20 -6.20 -1.53 -2.51
CA LEU A 20 -6.72 -0.97 -1.26
C LEU A 20 -8.24 -0.79 -1.28
N TYR A 21 -8.80 -0.26 -2.37
CA TYR A 21 -10.24 -0.11 -2.50
C TYR A 21 -10.98 -1.45 -2.49
N THR A 22 -10.40 -2.45 -3.14
CA THR A 22 -10.97 -3.82 -3.17
C THR A 22 -10.95 -4.44 -1.78
N ASP A 23 -9.85 -4.33 -1.07
CA ASP A 23 -9.69 -4.91 0.27
C ASP A 23 -10.56 -4.18 1.31
N LEU A 24 -10.64 -2.86 1.25
CA LEU A 24 -11.56 -2.08 2.11
C LEU A 24 -13.03 -2.36 1.81
N ALA A 25 -13.38 -2.55 0.53
CA ALA A 25 -14.72 -2.95 0.14
C ALA A 25 -15.09 -4.31 0.72
N SER A 26 -14.16 -5.25 0.75
CA SER A 26 -14.32 -6.55 1.40
C SER A 26 -14.50 -6.42 2.91
N ALA A 27 -13.70 -5.58 3.56
CA ALA A 27 -13.82 -5.31 5.00
C ALA A 27 -15.15 -4.63 5.37
N LYS A 28 -15.66 -3.75 4.50
CA LYS A 28 -16.95 -3.08 4.64
C LYS A 28 -18.14 -3.99 4.32
N GLY A 29 -17.94 -4.97 3.44
CA GLY A 29 -18.99 -5.85 2.88
C GLY A 29 -19.72 -5.29 1.66
N ARG A 30 -19.27 -4.15 1.13
CA ARG A 30 -19.78 -3.52 -0.10
C ARG A 30 -18.78 -2.51 -0.66
N ARG A 31 -18.98 -2.06 -1.87
CA ARG A 31 -18.10 -1.06 -2.52
C ARG A 31 -18.02 0.23 -1.72
N LEU A 32 -16.84 0.85 -1.77
CA LEU A 32 -16.65 2.18 -1.22
C LEU A 32 -17.42 3.22 -2.04
N THR A 33 -18.03 4.17 -1.33
CA THR A 33 -18.69 5.30 -1.98
C THR A 33 -17.63 6.27 -2.55
N PRO A 34 -17.98 7.11 -3.53
CA PRO A 34 -17.07 8.14 -4.03
C PRO A 34 -16.55 9.08 -2.93
N VAL A 35 -17.39 9.40 -1.95
CA VAL A 35 -17.00 10.24 -0.80
C VAL A 35 -15.99 9.52 0.09
N GLU A 36 -16.19 8.25 0.39
CA GLU A 36 -15.23 7.44 1.16
C GLU A 36 -13.88 7.34 0.45
N LYS A 37 -13.87 7.12 -0.85
CA LYS A 37 -12.65 7.12 -1.66
C LYS A 37 -11.92 8.47 -1.60
N LEU A 38 -12.67 9.55 -1.68
CA LEU A 38 -12.13 10.90 -1.62
C LEU A 38 -11.52 11.22 -0.25
N HIS A 39 -12.20 10.88 0.83
CA HIS A 39 -11.69 11.02 2.18
C HIS A 39 -10.42 10.18 2.40
N LEU A 40 -10.42 8.95 1.92
CA LEU A 40 -9.25 8.07 1.99
C LEU A 40 -8.04 8.68 1.27
N ARG A 41 -8.23 9.16 0.04
CA ARG A 41 -7.15 9.83 -0.69
C ARG A 41 -6.61 11.05 0.05
N GLY A 42 -7.48 11.83 0.67
CA GLY A 42 -7.06 12.96 1.49
C GLY A 42 -6.16 12.55 2.64
N LEU A 43 -6.52 11.49 3.37
CA LEU A 43 -5.70 10.93 4.45
C LEU A 43 -4.35 10.41 3.94
N LEU A 44 -4.36 9.66 2.84
CA LEU A 44 -3.15 9.11 2.23
C LEU A 44 -2.21 10.19 1.67
N ALA A 45 -2.76 11.32 1.25
CA ALA A 45 -2.00 12.49 0.85
C ALA A 45 -1.36 13.24 2.03
N GLY A 46 -1.65 12.84 3.26
CA GLY A 46 -1.11 13.44 4.48
C GLY A 46 -1.93 14.60 5.03
N HIS A 47 -3.18 14.75 4.59
CA HIS A 47 -4.07 15.80 5.09
C HIS A 47 -4.82 15.35 6.34
N SER A 48 -4.92 16.25 7.31
CA SER A 48 -5.78 16.08 8.48
C SER A 48 -7.26 16.16 8.09
N PRO A 49 -8.18 15.66 8.92
CA PRO A 49 -9.61 15.82 8.68
C PRO A 49 -10.04 17.28 8.47
N SER A 50 -9.40 18.22 9.17
CA SER A 50 -9.65 19.65 9.00
C SER A 50 -9.25 20.16 7.62
N GLU A 51 -8.08 19.76 7.14
CA GLU A 51 -7.58 20.11 5.80
C GLU A 51 -8.42 19.47 4.70
N ILE A 52 -8.86 18.23 4.90
CA ILE A 52 -9.77 17.55 3.97
C ILE A 52 -11.09 18.32 3.89
N ALA A 53 -11.66 18.70 5.04
CA ALA A 53 -12.90 19.46 5.10
C ALA A 53 -12.78 20.81 4.37
N GLU A 54 -11.66 21.52 4.57
CA GLU A 54 -11.38 22.77 3.89
C GLU A 54 -11.29 22.59 2.37
N LYS A 55 -10.52 21.60 1.90
CA LYS A 55 -10.38 21.31 0.48
C LYS A 55 -11.67 20.88 -0.20
N LEU A 56 -12.56 20.23 0.53
CA LEU A 56 -13.84 19.74 0.01
C LEU A 56 -15.01 20.71 0.30
N SER A 57 -14.73 21.85 0.92
CA SER A 57 -15.76 22.81 1.34
C SER A 57 -16.85 22.18 2.22
N LYS A 58 -16.43 21.33 3.15
CA LYS A 58 -17.30 20.65 4.12
C LYS A 58 -17.03 21.10 5.55
N SER A 59 -17.94 20.78 6.46
CA SER A 59 -17.70 21.04 7.87
C SER A 59 -16.67 20.06 8.44
N VAL A 60 -15.74 20.56 9.24
CA VAL A 60 -14.69 19.75 9.90
C VAL A 60 -15.32 18.62 10.71
N LYS A 61 -16.29 18.96 11.55
CA LYS A 61 -16.99 17.99 12.38
C LYS A 61 -17.72 16.91 11.56
N GLY A 62 -18.29 17.28 10.42
CA GLY A 62 -18.94 16.32 9.50
C GLY A 62 -17.94 15.32 8.94
N VAL A 63 -16.79 15.79 8.49
CA VAL A 63 -15.71 14.93 7.97
C VAL A 63 -15.15 14.02 9.07
N GLU A 64 -14.92 14.54 10.27
CA GLU A 64 -14.44 13.73 11.39
C GLU A 64 -15.42 12.62 11.77
N VAL A 65 -16.71 12.93 11.86
CA VAL A 65 -17.75 11.92 12.14
C VAL A 65 -17.83 10.87 11.05
N ASP A 66 -17.80 11.28 9.81
CA ASP A 66 -17.81 10.36 8.66
C ASP A 66 -16.60 9.42 8.69
N LEU A 67 -15.40 9.95 8.91
CA LEU A 67 -14.17 9.14 9.00
C LEU A 67 -14.23 8.13 10.13
N CYS A 68 -14.66 8.57 11.33
CA CYS A 68 -14.75 7.69 12.50
C CYS A 68 -15.77 6.56 12.32
N SER A 69 -16.88 6.83 11.65
CA SER A 69 -17.97 5.85 11.45
C SER A 69 -17.77 4.95 10.21
N THR A 70 -16.87 5.32 9.32
CA THR A 70 -16.65 4.59 8.05
C THR A 70 -15.20 4.11 7.91
N LEU A 71 -14.34 4.89 7.30
CA LEU A 71 -12.98 4.49 6.93
C LEU A 71 -12.15 3.98 8.09
N TYR A 72 -12.22 4.59 9.24
CA TYR A 72 -11.46 4.14 10.41
C TYR A 72 -11.89 2.73 10.82
N GLN A 73 -13.17 2.42 10.76
CA GLN A 73 -13.67 1.08 11.06
C GLN A 73 -13.24 0.06 9.99
N TYR A 74 -13.32 0.44 8.72
CA TYR A 74 -12.90 -0.47 7.63
C TYR A 74 -11.41 -0.77 7.67
N VAL A 75 -10.58 0.24 7.91
CA VAL A 75 -9.13 0.06 8.03
C VAL A 75 -8.79 -0.80 9.25
N LYS A 76 -9.41 -0.54 10.39
CA LYS A 76 -9.22 -1.36 11.61
C LYS A 76 -9.54 -2.83 11.35
N ASN A 77 -10.64 -3.11 10.67
CA ASN A 77 -11.02 -4.48 10.32
C ASN A 77 -10.03 -5.10 9.33
N LEU A 78 -9.58 -4.32 8.35
CA LEU A 78 -8.63 -4.78 7.33
C LEU A 78 -7.27 -5.16 7.91
N VAL A 79 -6.74 -4.35 8.82
CA VAL A 79 -5.42 -4.57 9.44
C VAL A 79 -5.46 -5.40 10.72
N GLY A 80 -6.62 -5.91 11.11
CA GLY A 80 -6.77 -6.76 12.31
C GLY A 80 -6.69 -6.00 13.62
N LYS A 81 -6.99 -4.71 13.64
CA LYS A 81 -6.97 -3.85 14.83
C LYS A 81 -8.38 -3.44 15.30
N SER A 82 -9.36 -4.31 15.11
CA SER A 82 -10.77 -4.01 15.41
C SER A 82 -11.03 -3.54 16.85
N ASN A 83 -10.23 -3.97 17.81
CA ASN A 83 -10.27 -3.52 19.19
C ASN A 83 -9.37 -2.31 19.49
N GLY A 84 -8.58 -1.88 18.50
CA GLY A 84 -7.69 -0.74 18.63
C GLY A 84 -8.44 0.59 18.57
N LYS A 85 -7.96 1.54 19.36
CA LYS A 85 -8.42 2.93 19.28
C LYS A 85 -7.60 3.68 18.25
N VAL A 86 -8.26 4.47 17.42
CA VAL A 86 -7.58 5.42 16.53
C VAL A 86 -7.28 6.68 17.33
N ASP A 87 -6.08 6.79 17.83
CA ASP A 87 -5.66 7.94 18.61
C ASP A 87 -5.44 9.19 17.73
N ASN A 88 -5.03 8.94 16.49
CA ASN A 88 -4.71 9.99 15.53
C ASN A 88 -5.02 9.49 14.11
N TRP A 89 -5.49 10.41 13.28
CA TRP A 89 -5.75 10.11 11.86
C TRP A 89 -4.50 9.59 11.11
N ARG A 90 -3.29 9.98 11.54
CA ARG A 90 -2.02 9.47 10.97
C ARG A 90 -1.84 7.97 11.16
N SER A 91 -2.39 7.41 12.23
CA SER A 91 -2.35 5.96 12.47
C SER A 91 -2.96 5.16 11.32
N ILE A 92 -4.00 5.69 10.69
CA ILE A 92 -4.64 5.06 9.53
C ILE A 92 -3.64 4.91 8.37
N THR A 93 -2.93 5.97 8.05
CA THR A 93 -1.92 5.96 6.99
C THR A 93 -0.75 5.04 7.33
N GLU A 94 -0.28 5.09 8.57
CA GLU A 94 0.82 4.22 9.05
C GLU A 94 0.43 2.74 9.00
N TRP A 95 -0.78 2.38 9.40
CA TRP A 95 -1.25 0.98 9.34
C TRP A 95 -1.37 0.47 7.91
N LEU A 96 -1.85 1.32 7.00
CA LEU A 96 -1.96 0.96 5.58
C LEU A 96 -0.58 0.86 4.91
N GLU A 97 0.35 1.71 5.28
CA GLU A 97 1.73 1.63 4.81
C GLU A 97 2.40 0.34 5.33
N ALA A 98 2.25 0.04 6.61
CA ALA A 98 2.75 -1.20 7.20
C ALA A 98 2.12 -2.46 6.59
N ALA A 99 0.87 -2.37 6.16
CA ALA A 99 0.17 -3.45 5.46
C ALA A 99 0.61 -3.62 3.99
N GLY A 100 1.46 -2.72 3.47
CA GLY A 100 2.05 -2.85 2.14
C GLY A 100 1.28 -2.19 1.01
N TYR A 101 0.33 -1.31 1.30
CA TYR A 101 -0.45 -0.61 0.26
C TYR A 101 0.27 0.59 -0.34
N ARG A 102 1.31 1.10 0.31
CA ARG A 102 2.16 2.12 -0.27
C ARG A 102 3.13 1.50 -1.27
N LYS A 103 3.18 2.05 -2.47
CA LYS A 103 4.12 1.60 -3.49
C LYS A 103 5.54 1.88 -3.02
N GLN A 104 6.37 0.85 -3.02
CA GLN A 104 7.78 1.02 -2.70
C GLN A 104 8.45 1.82 -3.82
N ILE A 105 9.25 2.80 -3.43
CA ILE A 105 10.12 3.49 -4.39
C ILE A 105 11.14 2.48 -4.89
N PRO A 106 11.34 2.36 -6.21
CA PRO A 106 12.35 1.46 -6.73
C PRO A 106 13.71 1.81 -6.14
N THR A 107 14.33 0.87 -5.45
CA THR A 107 15.70 1.02 -5.00
C THR A 107 16.60 0.73 -6.19
N GLU A 108 17.27 1.75 -6.71
CA GLU A 108 18.32 1.56 -7.72
C GLU A 108 19.60 1.13 -7.01
N ILE A 109 20.02 -0.09 -7.27
CA ILE A 109 21.35 -0.55 -6.89
C ILE A 109 22.23 -0.31 -8.11
N GLN A 110 23.07 0.73 -8.02
CA GLN A 110 24.10 0.96 -9.01
C GLN A 110 25.31 0.11 -8.65
N SER A 111 25.63 -0.86 -9.50
CA SER A 111 26.90 -1.51 -9.45
C SER A 111 27.87 -0.79 -10.40
N ASP A 112 29.15 -0.77 -10.06
CA ASP A 112 30.19 -0.06 -10.81
C ASP A 112 30.42 -0.61 -12.25
N ASP A 113 29.70 -1.64 -12.63
CA ASP A 113 29.84 -2.34 -13.92
C ASP A 113 28.78 -1.96 -14.98
N HIS A 114 28.32 -0.73 -15.01
CA HIS A 114 27.31 -0.25 -15.99
C HIS A 114 25.97 -1.02 -15.98
N PHE A 115 25.63 -1.60 -14.86
CA PHE A 115 24.46 -2.40 -14.68
C PHE A 115 23.55 -1.76 -13.62
N SER A 116 22.39 -1.28 -14.00
CA SER A 116 21.42 -0.78 -13.03
C SER A 116 20.29 -1.78 -12.83
N VAL A 117 20.05 -2.17 -11.59
CA VAL A 117 18.98 -3.08 -11.20
C VAL A 117 17.95 -2.32 -10.39
N LYS A 118 16.70 -2.33 -10.84
CA LYS A 118 15.58 -1.82 -10.08
C LYS A 118 14.82 -2.96 -9.43
N ILE A 119 14.76 -2.96 -8.11
CA ILE A 119 14.00 -3.95 -7.36
C ILE A 119 12.72 -3.30 -6.83
N LEU A 120 11.58 -3.79 -7.30
CA LEU A 120 10.26 -3.38 -6.85
C LEU A 120 9.69 -4.45 -5.96
N VAL A 121 9.67 -4.21 -4.66
CA VAL A 121 8.95 -5.09 -3.73
C VAL A 121 7.48 -4.67 -3.73
N LYS A 122 6.64 -5.51 -4.32
CA LYS A 122 5.19 -5.23 -4.40
C LYS A 122 4.46 -5.63 -3.12
N ARG A 123 4.84 -6.73 -2.52
CA ARG A 123 4.22 -7.26 -1.33
C ARG A 123 5.19 -8.17 -0.59
N ALA A 124 5.28 -8.01 0.70
CA ALA A 124 5.99 -8.94 1.57
C ALA A 124 5.04 -9.38 2.69
N ASN A 125 4.78 -10.67 2.78
CA ASN A 125 4.02 -11.26 3.88
C ASN A 125 4.98 -12.05 4.76
N VAL A 126 4.95 -11.79 6.04
CA VAL A 126 5.73 -12.53 7.04
C VAL A 126 4.75 -13.33 7.90
N VAL A 127 4.87 -14.64 7.85
CA VAL A 127 4.08 -15.55 8.68
C VAL A 127 5.00 -16.20 9.70
N LEU A 128 4.66 -16.03 10.98
CA LEU A 128 5.36 -16.64 12.08
C LEU A 128 4.58 -17.91 12.53
N GLU A 129 5.12 -19.04 12.21
CA GLU A 129 4.66 -20.32 12.74
C GLU A 129 5.61 -20.82 13.82
N LYS A 130 5.17 -21.77 14.64
CA LYS A 130 5.82 -22.21 15.90
C LYS A 130 7.35 -22.39 15.87
N ASN A 131 7.94 -22.70 14.72
CA ASN A 131 9.39 -22.87 14.56
C ASN A 131 9.88 -22.40 13.18
N GLN A 132 9.04 -21.70 12.44
CA GLN A 132 9.39 -21.28 11.08
C GLN A 132 8.94 -19.83 10.85
N ILE A 133 9.77 -19.10 10.14
CA ILE A 133 9.42 -17.79 9.60
C ILE A 133 9.26 -17.99 8.11
N ALA A 134 8.04 -17.89 7.59
CA ALA A 134 7.79 -17.87 6.17
C ALA A 134 7.70 -16.42 5.70
N ILE A 135 8.52 -16.07 4.74
CA ILE A 135 8.54 -14.74 4.12
C ILE A 135 8.17 -14.90 2.66
N ASP A 136 6.95 -14.51 2.30
CA ASP A 136 6.51 -14.47 0.92
C ASP A 136 6.75 -13.07 0.37
N ILE A 137 7.68 -12.96 -0.57
CA ILE A 137 8.03 -11.68 -1.21
C ILE A 137 7.63 -11.76 -2.67
N ASN A 138 6.72 -10.87 -3.08
CA ASN A 138 6.44 -10.63 -4.49
C ASN A 138 7.28 -9.42 -4.93
N LEU A 139 8.35 -9.69 -5.66
CA LEU A 139 9.24 -8.66 -6.17
C LEU A 139 9.35 -8.73 -7.70
N ARG A 140 9.55 -7.57 -8.31
CA ARG A 140 9.89 -7.44 -9.71
C ARG A 140 11.28 -6.84 -9.84
N ILE A 141 12.16 -7.55 -10.51
CA ILE A 141 13.52 -7.08 -10.79
C ILE A 141 13.56 -6.59 -12.23
N ILE A 142 13.93 -5.34 -12.43
CA ILE A 142 14.13 -4.76 -13.76
C ILE A 142 15.62 -4.43 -13.86
N ALA A 143 16.31 -5.13 -14.75
CA ALA A 143 17.69 -4.87 -15.08
C ALA A 143 17.77 -4.21 -16.46
N ALA A 144 18.39 -3.03 -16.54
CA ALA A 144 18.71 -2.40 -17.81
C ALA A 144 20.12 -2.84 -18.23
N THR A 145 20.22 -3.49 -19.37
CA THR A 145 21.51 -3.83 -19.99
C THR A 145 21.76 -2.90 -21.17
N SER A 146 23.01 -2.52 -21.36
CA SER A 146 23.42 -1.67 -22.49
C SER A 146 23.56 -2.42 -23.83
N GLN A 147 23.17 -3.69 -23.87
CA GLN A 147 23.22 -4.52 -25.09
C GLN A 147 21.82 -4.93 -25.52
N GLU A 148 21.67 -5.09 -26.84
CA GLU A 148 20.43 -5.48 -27.51
C GLU A 148 19.75 -6.68 -26.87
N THR A 149 18.46 -6.57 -26.82
CA THR A 149 17.52 -7.53 -26.25
C THR A 149 17.73 -8.96 -26.73
N THR A 150 18.42 -9.73 -25.93
CA THR A 150 18.28 -11.18 -25.98
C THR A 150 17.32 -11.56 -24.85
N SER A 151 16.14 -12.04 -25.21
CA SER A 151 15.23 -12.58 -24.21
C SER A 151 15.80 -13.89 -23.69
N ILE A 152 16.50 -13.81 -22.57
CA ILE A 152 16.92 -14.99 -21.83
C ILE A 152 15.79 -15.34 -20.90
N THR A 153 15.03 -16.35 -21.27
CA THR A 153 14.10 -17.00 -20.35
C THR A 153 14.90 -18.03 -19.55
N GLU A 154 15.67 -17.57 -18.60
CA GLU A 154 16.16 -18.46 -17.56
C GLU A 154 15.09 -18.55 -16.48
N GLU A 155 14.48 -19.71 -16.37
CA GLU A 155 13.80 -20.09 -15.15
C GLU A 155 14.86 -20.14 -14.06
N ILE A 156 14.83 -19.16 -13.18
CA ILE A 156 15.63 -19.23 -11.96
C ILE A 156 14.95 -20.29 -11.09
N GLU A 157 15.42 -21.52 -11.19
CA GLU A 157 15.18 -22.50 -10.14
C GLU A 157 15.87 -21.96 -8.88
N VAL A 158 15.08 -21.47 -7.96
CA VAL A 158 15.55 -21.25 -6.60
C VAL A 158 15.81 -22.64 -6.04
N ILE A 159 17.04 -23.07 -6.14
CA ILE A 159 17.47 -24.26 -5.42
C ILE A 159 17.53 -23.88 -3.94
N GLU A 160 16.47 -24.18 -3.23
CA GLU A 160 16.53 -24.24 -1.78
C GLU A 160 17.44 -25.39 -1.37
N THR A 161 18.69 -25.14 -1.29
CA THR A 161 19.53 -25.95 -0.43
C THR A 161 19.48 -25.31 0.96
N ILE A 162 18.51 -25.71 1.73
CA ILE A 162 18.61 -25.58 3.16
C ILE A 162 19.66 -26.58 3.60
N PRO A 163 20.85 -26.15 4.09
CA PRO A 163 21.77 -27.11 4.65
C PRO A 163 21.08 -27.76 5.83
N ASP A 164 20.96 -29.07 5.79
CA ASP A 164 20.53 -29.87 6.92
C ASP A 164 21.52 -29.64 8.05
N MET A 165 21.13 -28.81 8.99
CA MET A 165 21.86 -28.60 10.23
C MET A 165 21.43 -29.68 11.20
N SER A 166 21.90 -30.87 10.98
CA SER A 166 21.84 -31.92 11.98
C SER A 166 22.98 -31.77 12.98
#